data_7a24b5941440abb6058c98292ea28193
#
_entry.id   7a24b5941440abb6058c98292ea28193
#
_cell.length_a   1.000
_cell.length_b   1.000
_cell.length_c   1.000
_cell.angle_alpha   90.00
_cell.angle_beta   90.00
_cell.angle_gamma   90.00
#
_symmetry.space_group_name_H-M   'P 1'
#
loop_
_entity.id
_entity.type
_entity.pdbx_description
1 polymer ?
#
loop_
_entity_poly.entity_id
_entity_poly.type
_entity_poly.pdbx_seq_one_letter_code
_entity_poly.pdbx_strand_id
1 'polypeptide(L)'
;MGLQINGDRIREARIFNGLTITKLAEELGISKQMLSKCEHNKANLGIDNFKKLIEILDFPMDFFTGMAKFNFTDEGTFYRSRLTATQAEKQPSETYKRATAVVRDFLEQYIEFPSLENLNLPDDISPEEAAIWVRNSWKLGDFPITDVLSLLERHGLTVVSLTSNAKKVDARSGYIEINGRSYYVVLTNENSNFYREQFTLAHELGHFILHGNRLNPKDLDPSEYRNIEQEADTFASCFLMPKNAFEKDIFNIKVDDLTNYVPLKTKWNVSIAAMIHRAKSLSLLNETQYVKLYKAITYRGWRKKEIFDDDTESSKPRALNEAFRLVEEHTSITPANFASYINNIYGTYYPNKILSQILQINISEFSSNVVPLTLKHKIEDHSN
;
A
#
# COMPACT_ATOMS: atom_id res chain seq x y z
N MET A 1 -27.68 -26.90 12.62
CA MET A 1 -26.20 -26.74 12.48
C MET A 1 -25.83 -25.42 13.09
N GLY A 2 -24.88 -25.38 14.05
CA GLY A 2 -24.41 -24.13 14.64
C GLY A 2 -23.60 -23.34 13.62
N LEU A 3 -23.69 -22.02 13.65
CA LEU A 3 -22.91 -21.12 12.82
C LEU A 3 -21.41 -21.37 13.08
N GLN A 4 -20.68 -21.79 12.07
CA GLN A 4 -19.23 -22.03 12.20
C GLN A 4 -18.51 -20.71 11.95
N ILE A 5 -17.87 -20.19 12.99
CA ILE A 5 -17.12 -18.92 12.94
C ILE A 5 -15.65 -19.25 12.75
N ASN A 6 -15.02 -18.57 11.80
CA ASN A 6 -13.59 -18.68 11.55
C ASN A 6 -12.80 -17.77 12.51
N GLY A 7 -12.08 -18.37 13.45
CA GLY A 7 -11.30 -17.64 14.47
C GLY A 7 -10.15 -16.80 13.89
N ASP A 8 -9.54 -17.24 12.79
CA ASP A 8 -8.49 -16.47 12.12
C ASP A 8 -9.03 -15.15 11.60
N ARG A 9 -10.28 -15.13 11.13
CA ARG A 9 -10.97 -13.91 10.70
C ARG A 9 -11.31 -12.99 11.87
N ILE A 10 -11.66 -13.53 13.03
CA ILE A 10 -11.84 -12.71 14.26
C ILE A 10 -10.52 -12.00 14.59
N ARG A 11 -9.42 -12.74 14.59
CA ARG A 11 -8.09 -12.20 14.86
C ARG A 11 -7.69 -11.13 13.83
N GLU A 12 -7.91 -11.39 12.55
CA GLU A 12 -7.64 -10.45 11.45
C GLU A 12 -8.39 -9.14 11.64
N ALA A 13 -9.71 -9.18 11.81
CA ALA A 13 -10.54 -7.99 12.00
C ALA A 13 -10.18 -7.22 13.27
N ARG A 14 -9.89 -7.92 14.37
CA ARG A 14 -9.45 -7.29 15.63
C ARG A 14 -8.14 -6.52 15.44
N ILE A 15 -7.15 -7.14 14.81
CA ILE A 15 -5.84 -6.50 14.59
C ILE A 15 -5.97 -5.36 13.59
N PHE A 16 -6.79 -5.52 12.54
CA PHE A 16 -7.10 -4.47 11.59
C PHE A 16 -7.64 -3.22 12.28
N ASN A 17 -8.51 -3.39 13.29
CA ASN A 17 -9.06 -2.29 14.10
C ASN A 17 -8.09 -1.80 15.20
N GLY A 18 -6.86 -2.30 15.27
CA GLY A 18 -5.87 -1.91 16.28
C GLY A 18 -6.22 -2.35 17.70
N LEU A 19 -7.16 -3.29 17.86
CA LEU A 19 -7.60 -3.75 19.16
C LEU A 19 -6.68 -4.85 19.71
N THR A 20 -6.31 -4.74 21.00
CA THR A 20 -5.70 -5.84 21.71
C THR A 20 -6.73 -6.92 22.03
N ILE A 21 -6.27 -8.18 22.21
CA ILE A 21 -7.17 -9.27 22.60
C ILE A 21 -7.88 -8.98 23.93
N THR A 22 -7.20 -8.30 24.84
CA THR A 22 -7.77 -7.89 26.14
C THR A 22 -8.90 -6.90 25.93
N LYS A 23 -8.67 -5.87 25.10
CA LYS A 23 -9.66 -4.81 24.86
C LYS A 23 -10.91 -5.35 24.18
N LEU A 24 -10.76 -6.18 23.15
CA LEU A 24 -11.92 -6.80 22.49
C LEU A 24 -12.68 -7.75 23.41
N ALA A 25 -11.98 -8.52 24.27
CA ALA A 25 -12.63 -9.39 25.23
C ALA A 25 -13.46 -8.60 26.25
N GLU A 26 -12.93 -7.46 26.74
CA GLU A 26 -13.66 -6.53 27.62
C GLU A 26 -14.93 -5.98 26.96
N GLU A 27 -14.82 -5.53 25.72
CA GLU A 27 -15.97 -4.98 24.97
C GLU A 27 -17.05 -6.05 24.69
N LEU A 28 -16.63 -7.30 24.44
CA LEU A 28 -17.54 -8.43 24.27
C LEU A 28 -18.14 -8.93 25.60
N GLY A 29 -17.55 -8.57 26.74
CA GLY A 29 -17.96 -9.10 28.07
C GLY A 29 -17.58 -10.56 28.30
N ILE A 30 -16.47 -11.02 27.70
CA ILE A 30 -15.94 -12.38 27.83
C ILE A 30 -14.49 -12.37 28.36
N SER A 31 -14.02 -13.51 28.84
CA SER A 31 -12.63 -13.60 29.27
C SER A 31 -11.64 -13.59 28.09
N LYS A 32 -10.43 -13.03 28.31
CA LYS A 32 -9.34 -13.06 27.34
C LYS A 32 -9.02 -14.48 26.87
N GLN A 33 -9.08 -15.47 27.79
CA GLN A 33 -8.84 -16.86 27.46
C GLN A 33 -9.89 -17.44 26.54
N MET A 34 -11.17 -17.04 26.74
CA MET A 34 -12.27 -17.46 25.85
C MET A 34 -12.08 -16.88 24.44
N LEU A 35 -11.81 -15.59 24.32
CA LEU A 35 -11.56 -14.96 23.01
C LEU A 35 -10.33 -15.59 22.31
N SER A 36 -9.26 -15.86 23.06
CA SER A 36 -8.08 -16.54 22.51
C SER A 36 -8.42 -17.93 21.97
N LYS A 37 -9.25 -18.71 22.67
CA LYS A 37 -9.73 -20.01 22.16
C LYS A 37 -10.55 -19.86 20.87
N CYS A 38 -11.38 -18.82 20.80
CA CYS A 38 -12.15 -18.53 19.59
C CYS A 38 -11.25 -18.16 18.41
N GLU A 39 -10.26 -17.28 18.61
CA GLU A 39 -9.30 -16.89 17.58
C GLU A 39 -8.43 -18.04 17.06
N HIS A 40 -8.28 -19.12 17.85
CA HIS A 40 -7.55 -20.33 17.47
C HIS A 40 -8.48 -21.51 17.04
N ASN A 41 -9.75 -21.23 16.75
CA ASN A 41 -10.74 -22.23 16.34
C ASN A 41 -10.95 -23.37 17.38
N LYS A 42 -10.66 -23.11 18.67
CA LYS A 42 -10.80 -24.07 19.78
C LYS A 42 -12.11 -23.89 20.56
N ALA A 43 -12.84 -22.83 20.29
CA ALA A 43 -14.15 -22.54 20.87
C ALA A 43 -14.95 -21.64 19.92
N ASN A 44 -16.30 -21.67 20.03
CA ASN A 44 -17.17 -20.79 19.29
C ASN A 44 -17.77 -19.71 20.19
N LEU A 45 -18.04 -18.54 19.63
CA LEU A 45 -18.82 -17.48 20.29
C LEU A 45 -20.31 -17.83 20.28
N GLY A 46 -21.00 -17.53 21.36
CA GLY A 46 -22.45 -17.51 21.38
C GLY A 46 -23.02 -16.43 20.44
N ILE A 47 -24.26 -16.61 19.98
CA ILE A 47 -24.90 -15.74 18.97
C ILE A 47 -24.88 -14.27 19.40
N ASP A 48 -25.16 -13.97 20.65
CA ASP A 48 -25.21 -12.58 21.15
C ASP A 48 -23.81 -11.92 21.14
N ASN A 49 -22.78 -12.65 21.55
CA ASN A 49 -21.40 -12.17 21.50
C ASN A 49 -20.91 -12.04 20.05
N PHE A 50 -21.39 -12.90 19.14
CA PHE A 50 -21.07 -12.79 17.72
C PHE A 50 -21.71 -11.54 17.08
N LYS A 51 -22.96 -11.20 17.42
CA LYS A 51 -23.60 -9.95 16.99
C LYS A 51 -22.81 -8.72 17.46
N LYS A 52 -22.45 -8.69 18.75
CA LYS A 52 -21.60 -7.63 19.31
C LYS A 52 -20.24 -7.56 18.60
N LEU A 53 -19.63 -8.70 18.28
CA LEU A 53 -18.35 -8.75 17.55
C LEU A 53 -18.45 -8.06 16.20
N ILE A 54 -19.53 -8.34 15.45
CA ILE A 54 -19.80 -7.72 14.14
C ILE A 54 -19.91 -6.19 14.28
N GLU A 55 -20.64 -5.72 15.27
CA GLU A 55 -20.82 -4.29 15.55
C GLU A 55 -19.50 -3.60 15.95
N ILE A 56 -18.71 -4.23 16.84
CA ILE A 56 -17.44 -3.67 17.32
C ILE A 56 -16.39 -3.63 16.22
N LEU A 57 -16.28 -4.71 15.44
CA LEU A 57 -15.23 -4.83 14.43
C LEU A 57 -15.60 -4.20 13.09
N ASP A 58 -16.86 -3.86 12.87
CA ASP A 58 -17.38 -3.28 11.61
C ASP A 58 -17.03 -4.13 10.37
N PHE A 59 -17.13 -5.47 10.54
CA PHE A 59 -17.00 -6.45 9.46
C PHE A 59 -18.29 -7.25 9.37
N PRO A 60 -18.80 -7.54 8.15
CA PRO A 60 -20.06 -8.26 8.00
C PRO A 60 -19.95 -9.72 8.43
N MET A 61 -21.09 -10.34 8.73
CA MET A 61 -21.18 -11.73 9.17
C MET A 61 -20.46 -12.70 8.22
N ASP A 62 -20.60 -12.49 6.92
CA ASP A 62 -20.02 -13.36 5.90
C ASP A 62 -18.49 -13.37 5.92
N PHE A 63 -17.85 -12.29 6.37
CA PHE A 63 -16.42 -12.27 6.57
C PHE A 63 -15.96 -13.29 7.61
N PHE A 64 -16.73 -13.47 8.68
CA PHE A 64 -16.40 -14.38 9.77
C PHE A 64 -16.84 -15.84 9.52
N THR A 65 -17.82 -16.05 8.65
CA THR A 65 -18.39 -17.38 8.39
C THR A 65 -17.96 -17.96 7.04
N GLY A 66 -17.44 -17.13 6.15
CA GLY A 66 -16.98 -17.53 4.83
C GLY A 66 -15.66 -18.32 4.89
N MET A 67 -15.54 -19.31 4.05
CA MET A 67 -14.25 -19.88 3.66
C MET A 67 -13.83 -19.24 2.35
N ALA A 68 -12.62 -18.69 2.29
CA ALA A 68 -12.06 -18.21 1.05
C ALA A 68 -12.09 -19.35 0.01
N LYS A 69 -12.68 -19.08 -1.15
CA LYS A 69 -12.79 -20.05 -2.26
C LYS A 69 -11.53 -20.10 -3.12
N PHE A 70 -10.52 -19.35 -2.77
CA PHE A 70 -9.26 -19.26 -3.49
C PHE A 70 -8.07 -19.44 -2.53
N ASN A 71 -7.00 -19.94 -3.07
CA ASN A 71 -5.72 -19.98 -2.38
C ASN A 71 -4.99 -18.67 -2.67
N PHE A 72 -4.51 -18.01 -1.62
CA PHE A 72 -3.56 -16.92 -1.78
C PHE A 72 -2.32 -17.21 -0.94
N THR A 73 -1.17 -16.88 -1.48
CA THR A 73 0.10 -16.89 -0.78
C THR A 73 0.59 -15.46 -0.60
N ASP A 74 1.15 -15.21 0.55
CA ASP A 74 1.63 -13.91 1.00
C ASP A 74 3.16 -14.00 1.05
N GLU A 75 3.78 -13.91 -0.13
CA GLU A 75 5.23 -14.06 -0.26
C GLU A 75 5.90 -12.70 -0.43
N GLY A 76 7.02 -12.51 0.28
CA GLY A 76 7.92 -11.40 0.00
C GLY A 76 7.42 -10.01 0.32
N THR A 77 6.77 -9.79 1.47
CA THR A 77 6.37 -8.44 1.87
C THR A 77 7.53 -7.65 2.45
N PHE A 78 7.97 -6.62 1.76
CA PHE A 78 8.93 -5.66 2.25
C PHE A 78 8.25 -4.58 3.08
N TYR A 79 8.84 -4.27 4.22
CA TYR A 79 8.36 -3.24 5.14
C TYR A 79 9.45 -2.19 5.29
N ARG A 80 9.26 -1.00 4.78
CA ARG A 80 10.09 0.15 5.16
C ARG A 80 9.92 0.55 6.64
N SER A 81 9.05 -0.14 7.36
CA SER A 81 8.94 0.01 8.79
C SER A 81 10.03 -0.79 9.49
N ARG A 82 10.72 -0.12 10.37
CA ARG A 82 11.80 -0.64 11.23
C ARG A 82 11.57 -2.10 11.62
N LEU A 83 12.65 -2.87 11.71
CA LEU A 83 12.73 -4.24 12.26
C LEU A 83 11.90 -4.46 13.56
N THR A 84 11.52 -3.37 14.22
CA THR A 84 10.79 -3.33 15.50
C THR A 84 9.26 -3.22 15.36
N ALA A 85 8.69 -3.20 14.14
CA ALA A 85 7.23 -3.12 13.99
C ALA A 85 6.57 -4.41 14.47
N THR A 86 5.62 -4.26 15.38
CA THR A 86 4.86 -5.39 15.95
C THR A 86 3.90 -6.00 14.92
N GLN A 87 3.44 -7.22 15.16
CA GLN A 87 2.42 -7.86 14.31
C GLN A 87 1.13 -6.99 14.22
N ALA A 88 0.76 -6.31 15.30
CA ALA A 88 -0.38 -5.40 15.32
C ALA A 88 -0.21 -4.19 14.39
N GLU A 89 1.02 -3.72 14.17
CA GLU A 89 1.32 -2.63 13.24
C GLU A 89 1.41 -3.12 11.79
N LYS A 90 1.67 -4.40 11.55
CA LYS A 90 1.82 -5.00 10.22
C LYS A 90 0.49 -5.49 9.62
N GLN A 91 -0.39 -6.05 10.44
CA GLN A 91 -1.63 -6.73 10.00
C GLN A 91 -2.57 -5.85 9.15
N PRO A 92 -2.84 -4.56 9.48
CA PRO A 92 -3.72 -3.75 8.65
C PRO A 92 -3.25 -3.67 7.19
N SER A 93 -1.94 -3.56 6.97
CA SER A 93 -1.38 -3.50 5.62
C SER A 93 -1.53 -4.82 4.86
N GLU A 94 -1.40 -5.96 5.54
CA GLU A 94 -1.62 -7.26 4.92
C GLU A 94 -3.06 -7.40 4.44
N THR A 95 -4.03 -6.97 5.26
CA THR A 95 -5.44 -6.97 4.87
C THR A 95 -5.69 -6.08 3.65
N TYR A 96 -5.11 -4.87 3.62
CA TYR A 96 -5.23 -3.98 2.46
C TYR A 96 -4.57 -4.55 1.21
N LYS A 97 -3.38 -5.15 1.30
CA LYS A 97 -2.71 -5.77 0.13
C LYS A 97 -3.55 -6.89 -0.46
N ARG A 98 -4.07 -7.79 0.39
CA ARG A 98 -4.95 -8.89 -0.06
C ARG A 98 -6.22 -8.37 -0.70
N ALA A 99 -6.89 -7.42 -0.05
CA ALA A 99 -8.08 -6.80 -0.60
C ALA A 99 -7.81 -6.11 -1.94
N THR A 100 -6.69 -5.40 -2.06
CA THR A 100 -6.26 -4.75 -3.30
C THR A 100 -6.02 -5.77 -4.42
N ALA A 101 -5.33 -6.87 -4.14
CA ALA A 101 -5.10 -7.92 -5.12
C ALA A 101 -6.41 -8.57 -5.57
N VAL A 102 -7.34 -8.82 -4.65
CA VAL A 102 -8.69 -9.36 -4.98
C VAL A 102 -9.47 -8.37 -5.83
N VAL A 103 -9.46 -7.08 -5.50
CA VAL A 103 -10.12 -6.03 -6.31
C VAL A 103 -9.50 -5.99 -7.71
N ARG A 104 -8.17 -6.03 -7.82
CA ARG A 104 -7.46 -6.05 -9.10
C ARG A 104 -7.81 -7.28 -9.94
N ASP A 105 -7.75 -8.49 -9.37
CA ASP A 105 -8.10 -9.75 -10.05
C ASP A 105 -9.57 -9.77 -10.49
N PHE A 106 -10.47 -9.20 -9.69
CA PHE A 106 -11.87 -9.03 -10.06
C PHE A 106 -12.03 -8.13 -11.29
N LEU A 107 -11.40 -6.96 -11.28
CA LEU A 107 -11.51 -5.98 -12.37
C LEU A 107 -10.86 -6.49 -13.66
N GLU A 108 -9.83 -7.32 -13.57
CA GLU A 108 -9.20 -7.97 -14.74
C GLU A 108 -10.11 -8.96 -15.48
N GLN A 109 -11.25 -9.35 -14.90
CA GLN A 109 -12.26 -10.12 -15.63
C GLN A 109 -13.01 -9.26 -16.66
N TYR A 110 -12.94 -7.95 -16.55
CA TYR A 110 -13.67 -6.98 -17.39
C TYR A 110 -12.75 -6.02 -18.13
N ILE A 111 -11.58 -5.70 -17.57
CA ILE A 111 -10.67 -4.66 -18.05
C ILE A 111 -9.28 -5.26 -18.25
N GLU A 112 -8.66 -4.94 -19.37
CA GLU A 112 -7.27 -5.26 -19.61
C GLU A 112 -6.38 -4.18 -18.98
N PHE A 113 -5.61 -4.57 -17.98
CA PHE A 113 -4.63 -3.70 -17.35
C PHE A 113 -3.24 -3.87 -17.97
N PRO A 114 -2.36 -2.89 -17.82
CA PRO A 114 -0.96 -3.09 -18.16
C PRO A 114 -0.40 -4.33 -17.45
N SER A 115 0.31 -5.16 -18.20
CA SER A 115 0.95 -6.36 -17.64
C SER A 115 2.13 -5.97 -16.76
N LEU A 116 2.33 -6.74 -15.69
CA LEU A 116 3.53 -6.61 -14.88
C LEU A 116 4.74 -7.11 -15.70
N GLU A 117 5.64 -6.19 -16.05
CA GLU A 117 6.77 -6.48 -16.93
C GLU A 117 7.82 -7.34 -16.21
N ASN A 118 8.19 -8.45 -16.83
CA ASN A 118 9.39 -9.17 -16.45
C ASN A 118 10.59 -8.57 -17.22
N LEU A 119 11.39 -7.78 -16.51
CA LEU A 119 12.51 -7.07 -17.14
C LEU A 119 13.74 -7.95 -17.40
N ASN A 120 13.70 -9.26 -17.09
CA ASN A 120 14.77 -10.23 -17.31
C ASN A 120 16.16 -9.66 -16.94
N LEU A 121 16.28 -9.13 -15.72
CA LEU A 121 17.54 -8.61 -15.24
C LEU A 121 18.58 -9.74 -15.08
N PRO A 122 19.87 -9.45 -15.35
CA PRO A 122 20.94 -10.38 -15.00
C PRO A 122 20.93 -10.73 -13.51
N ASP A 123 21.34 -11.94 -13.16
CA ASP A 123 21.69 -12.28 -11.79
C ASP A 123 22.87 -11.39 -11.36
N ASP A 124 23.02 -11.06 -10.12
CA ASP A 124 24.11 -10.25 -9.55
C ASP A 124 24.24 -8.79 -10.10
N ILE A 125 23.17 -8.23 -10.68
CA ILE A 125 23.16 -6.84 -11.13
C ILE A 125 23.23 -5.87 -9.93
N SER A 126 24.08 -4.85 -10.02
CA SER A 126 24.11 -3.83 -8.98
C SER A 126 22.85 -2.93 -9.00
N PRO A 127 22.47 -2.30 -7.87
CA PRO A 127 21.30 -1.41 -7.82
C PRO A 127 21.39 -0.24 -8.83
N GLU A 128 22.58 0.29 -9.11
CA GLU A 128 22.76 1.37 -10.10
C GLU A 128 22.55 0.85 -11.53
N GLU A 129 23.11 -0.30 -11.88
CA GLU A 129 22.89 -0.92 -13.18
C GLU A 129 21.43 -1.31 -13.39
N ALA A 130 20.77 -1.84 -12.37
CA ALA A 130 19.34 -2.16 -12.41
C ALA A 130 18.50 -0.90 -12.65
N ALA A 131 18.81 0.23 -12.00
CA ALA A 131 18.13 1.49 -12.24
C ALA A 131 18.30 1.99 -13.68
N ILE A 132 19.50 1.87 -14.24
CA ILE A 132 19.78 2.20 -15.65
C ILE A 132 19.01 1.24 -16.59
N TRP A 133 19.00 -0.05 -16.28
CA TRP A 133 18.27 -1.06 -17.05
C TRP A 133 16.77 -0.73 -17.13
N VAL A 134 16.15 -0.45 -15.99
CA VAL A 134 14.72 -0.07 -15.92
C VAL A 134 14.47 1.21 -16.73
N ARG A 135 15.31 2.24 -16.57
CA ARG A 135 15.16 3.49 -17.34
C ARG A 135 15.25 3.28 -18.83
N ASN A 136 16.14 2.41 -19.29
CA ASN A 136 16.30 2.07 -20.70
C ASN A 136 15.07 1.28 -21.21
N SER A 137 14.63 0.25 -20.48
CA SER A 137 13.47 -0.58 -20.82
C SER A 137 12.20 0.28 -20.91
N TRP A 138 12.01 1.21 -19.98
CA TRP A 138 10.88 2.13 -19.95
C TRP A 138 11.07 3.40 -20.79
N LYS A 139 12.18 3.48 -21.53
CA LYS A 139 12.53 4.60 -22.45
C LYS A 139 12.48 5.99 -21.78
N LEU A 140 12.92 6.07 -20.53
CA LEU A 140 12.89 7.31 -19.74
C LEU A 140 14.06 8.24 -20.06
N GLY A 141 15.14 7.73 -20.65
CA GLY A 141 16.39 8.49 -20.84
C GLY A 141 16.96 9.02 -19.53
N ASP A 142 17.67 10.14 -19.56
CA ASP A 142 18.27 10.79 -18.37
C ASP A 142 17.42 11.94 -17.80
N PHE A 143 16.18 12.11 -18.28
CA PHE A 143 15.31 13.20 -17.84
C PHE A 143 14.74 12.95 -16.44
N PRO A 144 14.44 14.02 -15.67
CA PRO A 144 13.69 13.91 -14.43
C PRO A 144 12.34 13.21 -14.63
N ILE A 145 11.97 12.36 -13.68
CA ILE A 145 10.67 11.70 -13.68
C ILE A 145 9.65 12.66 -13.06
N THR A 146 8.55 12.91 -13.76
CA THR A 146 7.52 13.85 -13.29
C THR A 146 6.62 13.25 -12.23
N ASP A 147 6.29 11.95 -12.38
CA ASP A 147 5.35 11.25 -11.51
C ASP A 147 5.66 9.74 -11.50
N VAL A 148 6.27 9.29 -10.41
CA VAL A 148 6.61 7.87 -10.23
C VAL A 148 5.35 7.03 -10.05
N LEU A 149 4.31 7.52 -9.37
CA LEU A 149 3.07 6.79 -9.16
C LEU A 149 2.43 6.37 -10.49
N SER A 150 2.17 7.34 -11.37
CA SER A 150 1.61 7.08 -12.70
C SER A 150 2.52 6.20 -13.55
N LEU A 151 3.84 6.28 -13.33
CA LEU A 151 4.80 5.42 -14.03
C LEU A 151 4.67 3.96 -13.58
N LEU A 152 4.54 3.71 -12.27
CA LEU A 152 4.33 2.37 -11.72
C LEU A 152 3.03 1.74 -12.24
N GLU A 153 1.92 2.48 -12.22
CA GLU A 153 0.63 2.00 -12.73
C GLU A 153 0.68 1.64 -14.21
N ARG A 154 1.37 2.45 -15.02
CA ARG A 154 1.57 2.18 -16.47
C ARG A 154 2.39 0.91 -16.74
N HIS A 155 3.21 0.48 -15.81
CA HIS A 155 4.00 -0.75 -15.91
C HIS A 155 3.44 -1.91 -15.05
N GLY A 156 2.15 -1.86 -14.74
CA GLY A 156 1.40 -2.98 -14.19
C GLY A 156 1.46 -3.15 -12.67
N LEU A 157 2.20 -2.28 -11.94
CA LEU A 157 2.18 -2.32 -10.49
C LEU A 157 0.86 -1.73 -9.97
N THR A 158 0.31 -2.33 -8.93
CA THR A 158 -0.93 -1.85 -8.33
C THR A 158 -0.62 -0.95 -7.14
N VAL A 159 -0.91 0.34 -7.26
CA VAL A 159 -0.65 1.32 -6.21
C VAL A 159 -1.95 1.72 -5.52
N VAL A 160 -1.93 1.79 -4.19
CA VAL A 160 -3.07 2.27 -3.38
C VAL A 160 -2.55 3.23 -2.32
N SER A 161 -3.19 4.39 -2.20
CA SER A 161 -2.90 5.38 -1.17
C SER A 161 -3.92 5.26 -0.04
N LEU A 162 -3.44 5.08 1.18
CA LEU A 162 -4.27 4.85 2.36
C LEU A 162 -4.24 6.03 3.31
N THR A 163 -5.41 6.42 3.80
CA THR A 163 -5.52 7.35 4.92
C THR A 163 -5.13 6.64 6.20
N SER A 164 -3.87 6.73 6.61
CA SER A 164 -3.36 6.08 7.81
C SER A 164 -3.05 7.08 8.91
N ASN A 165 -3.60 6.83 10.12
CA ASN A 165 -3.17 7.49 11.35
C ASN A 165 -1.88 6.86 11.93
N ALA A 166 -1.34 5.83 11.31
CA ALA A 166 -0.11 5.17 11.75
C ALA A 166 1.11 6.01 11.35
N LYS A 167 1.58 6.85 12.26
CA LYS A 167 2.73 7.77 12.10
C LYS A 167 4.07 7.13 11.72
N LYS A 168 4.14 5.81 11.48
CA LYS A 168 5.40 5.07 11.36
C LYS A 168 5.58 4.29 10.06
N VAL A 169 4.65 4.37 9.12
CA VAL A 169 4.72 3.56 7.91
C VAL A 169 4.56 4.44 6.69
N ASP A 170 5.65 4.66 5.98
CA ASP A 170 5.67 5.50 4.79
C ASP A 170 5.14 4.74 3.56
N ALA A 171 5.57 3.50 3.34
CA ALA A 171 5.03 2.62 2.30
C ALA A 171 5.25 1.13 2.64
N ARG A 172 4.59 0.26 1.91
CA ARG A 172 4.74 -1.21 1.99
C ARG A 172 4.38 -1.83 0.66
N SER A 173 5.21 -2.76 0.21
CA SER A 173 4.94 -3.47 -1.02
C SER A 173 5.14 -4.98 -0.88
N GLY A 174 4.67 -5.73 -1.85
CA GLY A 174 4.90 -7.16 -1.93
C GLY A 174 3.97 -7.87 -2.90
N TYR A 175 4.30 -9.12 -3.15
CA TYR A 175 3.50 -9.99 -3.98
C TYR A 175 2.33 -10.59 -3.21
N ILE A 176 1.21 -10.68 -3.89
CA ILE A 176 0.04 -11.47 -3.50
C ILE A 176 -0.31 -12.38 -4.68
N GLU A 177 -0.35 -13.66 -4.44
CA GLU A 177 -0.78 -14.63 -5.44
C GLU A 177 -2.27 -14.98 -5.24
N ILE A 178 -3.04 -14.94 -6.32
CA ILE A 178 -4.46 -15.33 -6.35
C ILE A 178 -4.64 -16.30 -7.50
N ASN A 179 -4.97 -17.55 -7.21
CA ASN A 179 -5.23 -18.58 -8.23
C ASN A 179 -4.13 -18.73 -9.28
N GLY A 180 -2.86 -18.60 -8.88
CA GLY A 180 -1.71 -18.71 -9.78
C GLY A 180 -1.39 -17.43 -10.57
N ARG A 181 -2.06 -16.30 -10.27
CA ARG A 181 -1.73 -14.97 -10.79
C ARG A 181 -1.05 -14.16 -9.71
N SER A 182 0.05 -13.52 -10.03
CA SER A 182 0.84 -12.71 -9.09
C SER A 182 0.59 -11.23 -9.31
N TYR A 183 0.28 -10.52 -8.24
CA TYR A 183 0.05 -9.08 -8.20
C TYR A 183 1.08 -8.43 -7.30
N TYR A 184 1.79 -7.42 -7.77
CA TYR A 184 2.65 -6.60 -6.91
C TYR A 184 1.89 -5.38 -6.45
N VAL A 185 1.64 -5.31 -5.16
CA VAL A 185 0.85 -4.25 -4.53
C VAL A 185 1.75 -3.32 -3.75
N VAL A 186 1.62 -2.02 -4.00
CA VAL A 186 2.32 -0.95 -3.29
C VAL A 186 1.28 -0.14 -2.52
N LEU A 187 1.41 -0.09 -1.20
CA LEU A 187 0.56 0.74 -0.33
C LEU A 187 1.35 1.97 0.09
N THR A 188 0.82 3.17 -0.17
CA THR A 188 1.41 4.44 0.25
C THR A 188 0.54 5.13 1.30
N ASN A 189 1.04 6.24 1.86
CA ASN A 189 0.29 7.06 2.80
C ASN A 189 -0.17 8.35 2.11
N GLU A 190 -1.47 8.62 2.09
CA GLU A 190 -2.07 9.82 1.50
C GLU A 190 -1.51 11.14 2.08
N ASN A 191 -1.02 11.11 3.32
CA ASN A 191 -0.44 12.28 3.98
C ASN A 191 1.06 12.50 3.69
N SER A 192 1.66 11.74 2.78
CA SER A 192 3.04 11.95 2.33
C SER A 192 3.13 13.22 1.49
N ASN A 193 4.23 13.97 1.62
CA ASN A 193 4.47 15.04 0.67
C ASN A 193 5.01 14.48 -0.65
N PHE A 194 4.69 15.16 -1.75
CA PHE A 194 5.04 14.77 -3.11
C PHE A 194 6.50 14.33 -3.27
N TYR A 195 7.46 15.16 -2.87
CA TYR A 195 8.89 14.90 -3.09
C TYR A 195 9.43 13.67 -2.34
N ARG A 196 8.86 13.37 -1.17
CA ARG A 196 9.20 12.16 -0.41
C ARG A 196 8.52 10.94 -0.99
N GLU A 197 7.29 11.10 -1.45
CA GLU A 197 6.52 10.04 -2.09
C GLU A 197 7.21 9.53 -3.35
N GLN A 198 7.76 10.44 -4.20
CA GLN A 198 8.53 10.06 -5.38
C GLN A 198 9.69 9.11 -5.00
N PHE A 199 10.46 9.46 -3.96
CA PHE A 199 11.56 8.61 -3.50
C PHE A 199 11.05 7.29 -2.90
N THR A 200 9.99 7.34 -2.12
CA THR A 200 9.38 6.16 -1.51
C THR A 200 8.87 5.18 -2.56
N LEU A 201 8.17 5.65 -3.58
CA LEU A 201 7.68 4.81 -4.68
C LEU A 201 8.82 4.21 -5.51
N ALA A 202 9.88 4.98 -5.77
CA ALA A 202 11.07 4.49 -6.44
C ALA A 202 11.83 3.44 -5.59
N HIS A 203 11.81 3.57 -4.27
CA HIS A 203 12.36 2.59 -3.33
C HIS A 203 11.55 1.26 -3.37
N GLU A 204 10.20 1.34 -3.36
CA GLU A 204 9.34 0.16 -3.51
C GLU A 204 9.51 -0.51 -4.88
N LEU A 205 9.75 0.28 -5.93
CA LEU A 205 10.17 -0.26 -7.24
C LEU A 205 11.52 -0.99 -7.13
N GLY A 206 12.48 -0.46 -6.36
CA GLY A 206 13.75 -1.12 -6.08
C GLY A 206 13.56 -2.50 -5.46
N HIS A 207 12.67 -2.63 -4.48
CA HIS A 207 12.32 -3.92 -3.90
C HIS A 207 11.70 -4.88 -4.94
N PHE A 208 10.80 -4.38 -5.78
CA PHE A 208 10.22 -5.18 -6.86
C PHE A 208 11.29 -5.70 -7.83
N ILE A 209 12.19 -4.84 -8.25
CA ILE A 209 13.18 -5.12 -9.29
C ILE A 209 14.30 -6.02 -8.78
N LEU A 210 14.88 -5.73 -7.61
CA LEU A 210 16.08 -6.40 -7.09
C LEU A 210 15.75 -7.64 -6.26
N HIS A 211 14.66 -7.60 -5.51
CA HIS A 211 14.41 -8.61 -4.48
C HIS A 211 13.23 -9.54 -4.83
N GLY A 212 12.24 -9.03 -5.56
CA GLY A 212 11.13 -9.77 -6.18
C GLY A 212 10.59 -10.94 -5.35
N ASN A 213 10.35 -12.07 -6.04
CA ASN A 213 9.92 -13.33 -5.41
C ASN A 213 11.05 -14.14 -4.77
N ARG A 214 12.29 -13.66 -4.80
CA ARG A 214 13.47 -14.44 -4.39
C ARG A 214 13.68 -14.46 -2.88
N LEU A 215 13.13 -13.49 -2.14
CA LEU A 215 13.41 -13.31 -0.72
C LEU A 215 12.12 -13.13 0.09
N ASN A 216 12.00 -13.93 1.15
CA ASN A 216 11.00 -13.67 2.18
C ASN A 216 11.65 -12.86 3.31
N PRO A 217 11.27 -11.60 3.53
CA PRO A 217 11.88 -10.76 4.56
C PRO A 217 11.78 -11.29 5.98
N LYS A 218 10.88 -12.27 6.21
CA LYS A 218 10.73 -12.93 7.52
C LYS A 218 11.88 -13.88 7.84
N ASP A 219 12.60 -14.33 6.81
CA ASP A 219 13.68 -15.31 6.93
C ASP A 219 15.06 -14.65 7.00
N LEU A 220 15.12 -13.30 6.82
CA LEU A 220 16.35 -12.52 6.82
C LEU A 220 16.79 -12.15 8.24
N ASP A 221 18.12 -12.20 8.45
CA ASP A 221 18.68 -11.60 9.64
C ASP A 221 18.70 -10.04 9.57
N PRO A 222 18.94 -9.35 10.71
CA PRO A 222 18.92 -7.88 10.73
C PRO A 222 20.00 -7.22 9.86
N SER A 223 21.09 -7.91 9.50
CA SER A 223 22.14 -7.37 8.64
C SER A 223 21.76 -7.51 7.17
N GLU A 224 21.24 -8.66 6.77
CA GLU A 224 20.71 -8.92 5.44
C GLU A 224 19.57 -7.97 5.12
N TYR A 225 18.65 -7.79 6.07
CA TYR A 225 17.54 -6.83 5.89
C TYR A 225 18.04 -5.39 5.65
N ARG A 226 19.07 -4.94 6.41
CA ARG A 226 19.66 -3.61 6.19
C ARG A 226 20.31 -3.47 4.81
N ASN A 227 20.95 -4.52 4.32
CA ASN A 227 21.56 -4.52 2.99
C ASN A 227 20.50 -4.34 1.90
N ILE A 228 19.40 -5.10 1.98
CA ILE A 228 18.26 -5.00 1.05
C ILE A 228 17.64 -3.60 1.04
N GLU A 229 17.43 -3.00 2.21
CA GLU A 229 16.95 -1.61 2.30
C GLU A 229 17.94 -0.62 1.67
N GLN A 230 19.24 -0.84 1.89
CA GLN A 230 20.28 0.01 1.28
C GLN A 230 20.35 -0.15 -0.25
N GLU A 231 20.15 -1.36 -0.76
CA GLU A 231 20.07 -1.63 -2.19
C GLU A 231 18.86 -0.93 -2.82
N ALA A 232 17.69 -1.00 -2.18
CA ALA A 232 16.49 -0.31 -2.63
C ALA A 232 16.64 1.23 -2.58
N ASP A 233 17.27 1.78 -1.52
CA ASP A 233 17.58 3.21 -1.43
C ASP A 233 18.58 3.64 -2.53
N THR A 234 19.59 2.81 -2.82
CA THR A 234 20.57 3.06 -3.88
C THR A 234 19.89 3.05 -5.25
N PHE A 235 19.07 2.02 -5.51
CA PHE A 235 18.26 1.94 -6.73
C PHE A 235 17.40 3.20 -6.91
N ALA A 236 16.62 3.57 -5.90
CA ALA A 236 15.74 4.75 -5.94
C ALA A 236 16.52 6.03 -6.27
N SER A 237 17.67 6.21 -5.61
CA SER A 237 18.56 7.37 -5.83
C SER A 237 19.08 7.43 -7.27
N CYS A 238 19.52 6.28 -7.82
CA CYS A 238 20.03 6.17 -9.19
C CYS A 238 18.90 6.29 -10.23
N PHE A 239 17.74 5.70 -9.93
CA PHE A 239 16.57 5.75 -10.79
C PHE A 239 16.01 7.16 -10.95
N LEU A 240 15.91 7.92 -9.85
CA LEU A 240 15.39 9.28 -9.88
C LEU A 240 16.42 10.29 -10.40
N MET A 241 17.71 10.10 -10.10
CA MET A 241 18.80 11.01 -10.43
C MET A 241 19.93 10.29 -11.15
N PRO A 242 19.78 10.02 -12.48
CA PRO A 242 20.82 9.40 -13.30
C PRO A 242 22.14 10.19 -13.21
N LYS A 243 23.25 9.46 -13.06
CA LYS A 243 24.56 10.03 -12.77
C LYS A 243 24.91 11.21 -13.67
N ASN A 244 24.97 10.97 -14.99
CA ASN A 244 25.49 11.98 -15.94
C ASN A 244 24.66 13.28 -15.94
N ALA A 245 23.33 13.19 -15.88
CA ALA A 245 22.46 14.35 -15.90
C ALA A 245 22.49 15.08 -14.55
N PHE A 246 22.52 14.35 -13.44
CA PHE A 246 22.57 14.95 -12.11
C PHE A 246 23.93 15.61 -11.83
N GLU A 247 25.05 14.96 -12.19
CA GLU A 247 26.39 15.57 -12.09
C GLU A 247 26.47 16.88 -12.84
N LYS A 248 25.95 16.95 -14.07
CA LYS A 248 25.93 18.17 -14.88
C LYS A 248 25.22 19.33 -14.17
N ASP A 249 24.12 19.04 -13.47
CA ASP A 249 23.40 20.07 -12.72
C ASP A 249 24.17 20.51 -11.47
N ILE A 250 24.78 19.55 -10.76
CA ILE A 250 25.56 19.85 -9.55
C ILE A 250 26.84 20.60 -9.87
N PHE A 251 27.52 20.34 -10.99
CA PHE A 251 28.71 21.11 -11.40
C PHE A 251 28.42 22.57 -11.69
N ASN A 252 27.19 22.94 -11.99
CA ASN A 252 26.78 24.30 -12.28
C ASN A 252 26.39 25.12 -11.03
N ILE A 253 26.48 24.53 -9.82
CA ILE A 253 26.13 25.21 -8.58
C ILE A 253 27.28 25.19 -7.57
N LYS A 254 27.21 26.07 -6.58
CA LYS A 254 28.08 25.98 -5.39
C LYS A 254 27.52 24.84 -4.50
N VAL A 255 28.16 23.68 -4.59
CA VAL A 255 27.69 22.40 -4.06
C VAL A 255 27.51 22.38 -2.54
N ASP A 256 28.21 23.22 -1.78
CA ASP A 256 28.13 23.31 -0.32
C ASP A 256 27.22 24.45 0.19
N ASP A 257 26.40 25.02 -0.70
CA ASP A 257 25.36 25.99 -0.36
C ASP A 257 23.96 25.36 -0.57
N LEU A 258 23.23 25.17 0.54
CA LEU A 258 21.93 24.53 0.56
C LEU A 258 20.89 25.24 -0.32
N THR A 259 20.98 26.55 -0.50
CA THR A 259 20.03 27.33 -1.30
C THR A 259 20.04 26.95 -2.79
N ASN A 260 21.18 26.49 -3.28
CA ASN A 260 21.34 26.09 -4.68
C ASN A 260 20.64 24.77 -5.02
N TYR A 261 20.25 23.97 -4.02
CA TYR A 261 19.46 22.76 -4.21
C TYR A 261 17.95 23.05 -4.36
N VAL A 262 17.49 24.25 -3.99
CA VAL A 262 16.07 24.61 -4.05
C VAL A 262 15.50 24.53 -5.49
N PRO A 263 16.11 25.14 -6.52
CA PRO A 263 15.62 24.99 -7.89
C PRO A 263 15.79 23.57 -8.43
N LEU A 264 16.77 22.82 -7.95
CA LEU A 264 16.95 21.42 -8.36
C LEU A 264 15.87 20.50 -7.78
N LYS A 265 15.32 20.81 -6.60
CA LYS A 265 14.20 20.08 -5.99
C LYS A 265 12.99 20.02 -6.93
N THR A 266 12.59 21.14 -7.48
CA THR A 266 11.46 21.21 -8.41
C THR A 266 11.79 20.62 -9.78
N LYS A 267 13.06 20.67 -10.20
CA LYS A 267 13.50 20.02 -11.45
C LYS A 267 13.48 18.50 -11.36
N TRP A 268 14.05 17.95 -10.29
CA TRP A 268 14.21 16.49 -10.13
C TRP A 268 13.05 15.81 -9.42
N ASN A 269 12.10 16.57 -8.89
CA ASN A 269 10.96 16.06 -8.12
C ASN A 269 11.35 15.18 -6.92
N VAL A 270 12.46 15.53 -6.25
CA VAL A 270 12.97 14.83 -5.08
C VAL A 270 13.32 15.79 -3.96
N SER A 271 13.38 15.30 -2.73
CA SER A 271 13.78 16.14 -1.59
C SER A 271 15.22 16.61 -1.69
N ILE A 272 15.50 17.77 -1.12
CA ILE A 272 16.86 18.32 -1.03
C ILE A 272 17.78 17.34 -0.28
N ALA A 273 17.28 16.69 0.76
CA ALA A 273 18.01 15.66 1.48
C ALA A 273 18.44 14.50 0.57
N ALA A 274 17.55 13.99 -0.29
CA ALA A 274 17.86 12.92 -1.24
C ALA A 274 18.94 13.35 -2.25
N MET A 275 18.86 14.59 -2.76
CA MET A 275 19.89 15.12 -3.67
C MET A 275 21.27 15.24 -3.01
N ILE A 276 21.33 15.67 -1.74
CA ILE A 276 22.59 15.74 -0.98
C ILE A 276 23.17 14.34 -0.77
N HIS A 277 22.35 13.34 -0.48
CA HIS A 277 22.78 11.95 -0.41
C HIS A 277 23.34 11.47 -1.76
N ARG A 278 22.64 11.76 -2.86
CA ARG A 278 23.10 11.39 -4.20
C ARG A 278 24.43 12.07 -4.54
N ALA A 279 24.56 13.36 -4.28
CA ALA A 279 25.82 14.10 -4.50
C ALA A 279 26.98 13.51 -3.68
N LYS A 280 26.71 13.07 -2.44
CA LYS A 280 27.71 12.38 -1.60
C LYS A 280 28.10 11.02 -2.19
N SER A 281 27.12 10.20 -2.63
CA SER A 281 27.39 8.87 -3.22
C SER A 281 28.21 8.97 -4.51
N LEU A 282 28.05 10.06 -5.26
CA LEU A 282 28.80 10.37 -6.48
C LEU A 282 30.16 11.06 -6.18
N SER A 283 30.57 11.19 -4.91
CA SER A 283 31.80 11.88 -4.49
C SER A 283 31.90 13.37 -4.91
N LEU A 284 30.75 14.00 -5.22
CA LEU A 284 30.65 15.42 -5.51
C LEU A 284 30.69 16.27 -4.25
N LEU A 285 30.47 15.67 -3.09
CA LEU A 285 30.58 16.26 -1.76
C LEU A 285 31.60 15.49 -0.93
N ASN A 286 32.54 16.21 -0.33
CA ASN A 286 33.40 15.65 0.71
C ASN A 286 32.61 15.56 2.05
N GLU A 287 33.22 14.92 3.07
CA GLU A 287 32.55 14.69 4.36
C GLU A 287 32.21 16.00 5.08
N THR A 288 33.09 16.96 5.05
CA THR A 288 32.90 18.27 5.70
C THR A 288 31.72 19.04 5.07
N GLN A 289 31.65 19.05 3.75
CA GLN A 289 30.55 19.69 3.00
C GLN A 289 29.21 19.00 3.27
N TYR A 290 29.19 17.67 3.26
CA TYR A 290 28.00 16.88 3.58
C TYR A 290 27.48 17.19 4.98
N VAL A 291 28.34 17.14 6.01
CA VAL A 291 27.94 17.45 7.38
C VAL A 291 27.46 18.90 7.52
N LYS A 292 28.10 19.85 6.83
CA LYS A 292 27.68 21.27 6.79
C LYS A 292 26.27 21.42 6.26
N LEU A 293 25.96 20.77 5.14
CA LEU A 293 24.62 20.80 4.52
C LEU A 293 23.56 20.17 5.43
N TYR A 294 23.86 19.03 6.07
CA TYR A 294 22.94 18.39 7.02
C TYR A 294 22.66 19.24 8.27
N LYS A 295 23.66 19.94 8.77
CA LYS A 295 23.49 20.93 9.86
C LYS A 295 22.58 22.08 9.40
N ALA A 296 22.75 22.56 8.16
CA ALA A 296 21.92 23.61 7.59
C ALA A 296 20.47 23.16 7.39
N ILE A 297 20.22 21.93 6.91
CA ILE A 297 18.89 21.31 6.84
C ILE A 297 18.25 21.29 8.24
N THR A 298 18.99 20.84 9.25
CA THR A 298 18.49 20.75 10.63
C THR A 298 18.15 22.13 11.19
N TYR A 299 19.04 23.12 10.99
CA TYR A 299 18.84 24.50 11.46
C TYR A 299 17.62 25.15 10.83
N ARG A 300 17.34 24.90 9.54
CA ARG A 300 16.16 25.42 8.83
C ARG A 300 14.86 24.63 9.13
N GLY A 301 14.92 23.58 9.94
CA GLY A 301 13.78 22.71 10.23
C GLY A 301 13.37 21.80 9.06
N TRP A 302 14.15 21.74 8.00
CA TRP A 302 13.85 21.01 6.76
C TRP A 302 13.92 19.47 6.90
N ARG A 303 14.36 18.96 8.05
CA ARG A 303 14.22 17.52 8.35
C ARG A 303 12.77 17.05 8.37
N LYS A 304 11.85 17.94 8.76
CA LYS A 304 10.42 17.62 8.83
C LYS A 304 9.67 18.08 7.58
N LYS A 305 9.98 19.28 7.13
CA LYS A 305 9.29 19.95 6.04
C LYS A 305 10.28 20.87 5.32
N GLU A 306 10.50 20.56 4.05
CA GLU A 306 11.33 21.39 3.18
C GLU A 306 10.50 22.50 2.52
N ILE A 307 11.16 23.45 1.89
CA ILE A 307 10.52 24.44 1.03
C ILE A 307 9.75 23.75 -0.10
N PHE A 308 8.57 24.25 -0.47
CA PHE A 308 7.65 23.72 -1.48
C PHE A 308 6.98 22.38 -1.16
N ASP A 309 7.15 21.83 0.04
CA ASP A 309 6.48 20.58 0.41
C ASP A 309 4.94 20.69 0.47
N ASP A 310 4.40 21.90 0.74
CA ASP A 310 2.95 22.14 0.74
C ASP A 310 2.44 22.68 -0.60
N ASP A 311 3.32 23.09 -1.49
CA ASP A 311 2.93 23.77 -2.73
C ASP A 311 2.67 22.76 -3.86
N THR A 312 3.04 21.50 -3.66
CA THR A 312 2.90 20.44 -4.66
C THR A 312 2.04 19.32 -4.11
N GLU A 313 0.88 19.12 -4.73
CA GLU A 313 0.00 18.00 -4.38
C GLU A 313 0.59 16.66 -4.84
N SER A 314 0.48 15.66 -3.97
CA SER A 314 0.82 14.28 -4.32
C SER A 314 -0.17 13.73 -5.34
N SER A 315 0.35 12.95 -6.28
CA SER A 315 -0.49 12.22 -7.23
C SER A 315 -1.35 11.18 -6.51
N LYS A 316 -2.56 10.94 -7.03
CA LYS A 316 -3.43 9.89 -6.50
C LYS A 316 -3.44 8.67 -7.43
N PRO A 317 -3.48 7.44 -6.89
CA PRO A 317 -3.68 6.25 -7.69
C PRO A 317 -4.98 6.34 -8.48
N ARG A 318 -4.95 5.95 -9.76
CA ARG A 318 -6.10 6.07 -10.67
C ARG A 318 -6.53 4.76 -11.30
N ALA A 319 -5.59 3.83 -11.51
CA ALA A 319 -5.84 2.65 -12.31
C ALA A 319 -7.05 1.82 -11.82
N LEU A 320 -7.16 1.57 -10.51
CA LEU A 320 -8.29 0.81 -9.96
C LEU A 320 -9.59 1.61 -9.98
N ASN A 321 -9.53 2.93 -9.75
CA ASN A 321 -10.71 3.79 -9.82
C ASN A 321 -11.27 3.85 -11.25
N GLU A 322 -10.43 4.17 -12.22
CA GLU A 322 -10.81 4.27 -13.62
C GLU A 322 -11.36 2.94 -14.16
N ALA A 323 -10.69 1.82 -13.82
CA ALA A 323 -11.18 0.49 -14.19
C ALA A 323 -12.55 0.18 -13.56
N PHE A 324 -12.74 0.50 -12.27
CA PHE A 324 -14.01 0.29 -11.61
C PHE A 324 -15.13 1.14 -12.23
N ARG A 325 -14.88 2.42 -12.54
CA ARG A 325 -15.85 3.29 -13.18
C ARG A 325 -16.26 2.79 -14.57
N LEU A 326 -15.31 2.26 -15.36
CA LEU A 326 -15.63 1.61 -16.63
C LEU A 326 -16.52 0.36 -16.44
N VAL A 327 -16.23 -0.46 -15.42
CA VAL A 327 -17.09 -1.63 -15.11
C VAL A 327 -18.47 -1.19 -14.66
N GLU A 328 -18.58 -0.16 -13.81
CA GLU A 328 -19.85 0.40 -13.34
C GLU A 328 -20.70 0.92 -14.51
N GLU A 329 -20.09 1.61 -15.47
CA GLU A 329 -20.78 2.17 -16.63
C GLU A 329 -21.36 1.08 -17.57
N HIS A 330 -20.69 -0.07 -17.68
CA HIS A 330 -21.03 -1.10 -18.66
C HIS A 330 -21.66 -2.36 -18.05
N THR A 331 -21.85 -2.42 -16.73
CA THR A 331 -22.41 -3.58 -16.02
C THR A 331 -23.42 -3.15 -14.95
N SER A 332 -24.01 -4.11 -14.27
CA SER A 332 -24.86 -3.85 -13.08
C SER A 332 -24.06 -3.75 -11.77
N ILE A 333 -22.72 -3.73 -11.84
CA ILE A 333 -21.84 -3.62 -10.69
C ILE A 333 -21.73 -2.16 -10.29
N THR A 334 -22.10 -1.87 -9.04
CA THR A 334 -22.05 -0.54 -8.44
C THR A 334 -21.26 -0.58 -7.14
N PRO A 335 -20.79 0.54 -6.59
CA PRO A 335 -20.16 0.53 -5.26
C PRO A 335 -21.01 -0.18 -4.20
N ALA A 336 -22.34 0.03 -4.21
CA ALA A 336 -23.26 -0.52 -3.22
C ALA A 336 -23.36 -2.05 -3.23
N ASN A 337 -23.16 -2.72 -4.37
CA ASN A 337 -23.23 -4.18 -4.48
C ASN A 337 -21.85 -4.85 -4.71
N PHE A 338 -20.78 -4.09 -4.84
CA PHE A 338 -19.46 -4.60 -5.20
C PHE A 338 -18.91 -5.64 -4.21
N ALA A 339 -19.06 -5.38 -2.91
CA ALA A 339 -18.65 -6.33 -1.87
C ALA A 339 -19.34 -7.70 -2.00
N SER A 340 -20.63 -7.71 -2.44
CA SER A 340 -21.37 -8.94 -2.67
C SER A 340 -20.85 -9.70 -3.90
N TYR A 341 -20.47 -9.01 -4.97
CA TYR A 341 -19.84 -9.66 -6.13
C TYR A 341 -18.50 -10.29 -5.76
N ILE A 342 -17.65 -9.59 -5.00
CA ILE A 342 -16.40 -10.15 -4.48
C ILE A 342 -16.67 -11.40 -3.65
N ASN A 343 -17.63 -11.35 -2.71
CA ASN A 343 -17.97 -12.50 -1.88
C ASN A 343 -18.46 -13.70 -2.70
N ASN A 344 -19.26 -13.48 -3.73
CA ASN A 344 -19.78 -14.55 -4.58
C ASN A 344 -18.66 -15.30 -5.33
N ILE A 345 -17.65 -14.57 -5.81
CA ILE A 345 -16.55 -15.16 -6.59
C ILE A 345 -15.47 -15.73 -5.67
N TYR A 346 -15.02 -14.97 -4.69
CA TYR A 346 -13.85 -15.31 -3.87
C TYR A 346 -14.20 -15.95 -2.52
N GLY A 347 -15.47 -15.93 -2.08
CA GLY A 347 -15.87 -16.42 -0.76
C GLY A 347 -15.27 -15.58 0.39
N THR A 348 -14.93 -14.33 0.11
CA THR A 348 -14.42 -13.39 1.11
C THR A 348 -15.15 -12.06 0.98
N TYR A 349 -15.26 -11.34 2.08
CA TYR A 349 -15.96 -10.06 2.12
C TYR A 349 -15.04 -9.00 2.71
N TYR A 350 -14.99 -7.84 2.09
CA TYR A 350 -14.28 -6.69 2.61
C TYR A 350 -15.25 -5.57 2.97
N PRO A 351 -15.05 -4.89 4.12
CA PRO A 351 -15.85 -3.72 4.50
C PRO A 351 -15.81 -2.63 3.45
N ASN A 352 -16.92 -1.90 3.29
CA ASN A 352 -17.02 -0.77 2.38
C ASN A 352 -15.92 0.28 2.59
N LYS A 353 -15.48 0.47 3.85
CA LYS A 353 -14.36 1.35 4.18
C LYS A 353 -13.04 0.92 3.52
N ILE A 354 -12.77 -0.38 3.43
CA ILE A 354 -11.57 -0.90 2.74
C ILE A 354 -11.71 -0.68 1.24
N LEU A 355 -12.84 -1.07 0.67
CA LEU A 355 -13.11 -0.95 -0.78
C LEU A 355 -13.11 0.52 -1.23
N SER A 356 -13.69 1.41 -0.44
CA SER A 356 -13.69 2.86 -0.66
C SER A 356 -12.27 3.43 -0.77
N GLN A 357 -11.36 3.03 0.13
CA GLN A 357 -9.97 3.47 0.08
C GLN A 357 -9.19 2.87 -1.09
N ILE A 358 -9.40 1.58 -1.39
CA ILE A 358 -8.72 0.92 -2.52
C ILE A 358 -9.14 1.53 -3.85
N LEU A 359 -10.43 1.77 -4.02
CA LEU A 359 -10.98 2.34 -5.26
C LEU A 359 -10.92 3.87 -5.31
N GLN A 360 -10.50 4.54 -4.23
CA GLN A 360 -10.54 6.01 -4.13
C GLN A 360 -11.94 6.58 -4.45
N ILE A 361 -12.99 5.91 -3.95
CA ILE A 361 -14.40 6.26 -4.12
C ILE A 361 -14.96 6.69 -2.77
N ASN A 362 -15.85 7.71 -2.76
CA ASN A 362 -16.45 8.17 -1.53
C ASN A 362 -17.24 7.04 -0.86
N ILE A 363 -17.06 6.84 0.46
CA ILE A 363 -17.76 5.80 1.23
C ILE A 363 -19.29 5.90 1.14
N SER A 364 -19.83 7.10 0.93
CA SER A 364 -21.27 7.32 0.75
C SER A 364 -21.84 6.64 -0.49
N GLU A 365 -21.02 6.40 -1.53
CA GLU A 365 -21.46 5.70 -2.74
C GLU A 365 -21.67 4.19 -2.51
N PHE A 366 -21.05 3.64 -1.46
CA PHE A 366 -21.25 2.25 -1.03
C PHE A 366 -22.53 2.06 -0.22
N SER A 367 -23.19 3.14 0.19
CA SER A 367 -24.49 3.06 0.87
C SER A 367 -25.58 2.91 -0.17
N SER A 368 -26.41 1.89 -0.05
CA SER A 368 -27.61 1.79 -0.88
C SER A 368 -28.56 2.94 -0.53
N ASN A 369 -28.93 3.76 -1.50
CA ASN A 369 -30.00 4.77 -1.38
C ASN A 369 -31.40 4.11 -1.31
N VAL A 370 -31.51 2.92 -0.75
CA VAL A 370 -32.79 2.24 -0.55
C VAL A 370 -33.51 2.96 0.58
N VAL A 371 -34.49 3.76 0.26
CA VAL A 371 -35.46 4.26 1.25
C VAL A 371 -36.20 3.03 1.79
N PRO A 372 -36.09 2.69 3.08
CA PRO A 372 -36.80 1.54 3.62
C PRO A 372 -38.32 1.83 3.57
N LEU A 373 -39.00 1.26 2.61
CA LEU A 373 -40.45 1.31 2.54
C LEU A 373 -41.01 0.19 3.41
N THR A 374 -41.67 0.56 4.52
CA THR A 374 -42.38 -0.38 5.39
C THR A 374 -43.85 -0.40 4.97
N LEU A 375 -44.37 -1.58 4.58
CA LEU A 375 -45.83 -1.74 4.38
C LEU A 375 -46.55 -1.48 5.70
N LYS A 376 -47.36 -0.44 5.75
CA LYS A 376 -48.08 -0.03 6.95
C LYS A 376 -49.27 -0.94 7.31
N HIS A 377 -49.88 -1.65 6.33
CA HIS A 377 -50.98 -2.59 6.56
C HIS A 377 -50.99 -3.70 5.51
N LYS A 378 -51.33 -4.92 5.92
CA LYS A 378 -51.87 -5.93 5.00
C LYS A 378 -53.13 -5.33 4.38
N ILE A 379 -53.20 -5.30 3.07
CA ILE A 379 -54.49 -5.13 2.37
C ILE A 379 -55.27 -6.37 2.70
N GLU A 380 -56.32 -6.25 3.51
CA GLU A 380 -57.28 -7.33 3.69
C GLU A 380 -58.00 -7.54 2.35
N ASP A 381 -57.80 -8.71 1.76
CA ASP A 381 -58.59 -9.16 0.61
C ASP A 381 -60.07 -9.22 1.00
N HIS A 382 -60.81 -8.20 0.63
CA HIS A 382 -62.27 -8.29 0.55
C HIS A 382 -62.64 -9.01 -0.74
N SER A 383 -62.53 -10.34 -0.75
CA SER A 383 -63.24 -11.18 -1.69
C SER A 383 -64.52 -11.63 -1.05
N ASN A 384 -65.64 -10.98 -1.45
CA ASN A 384 -66.98 -11.49 -1.35
C ASN A 384 -67.25 -12.43 -2.53
#